data_f3048ec7e7a07d8e15576f19be74d104
#
_entry.id   f3048ec7e7a07d8e15576f19be74d104
#
_cell.length_a   1.000
_cell.length_b   1.000
_cell.length_c   1.000
_cell.angle_alpha   90.00
_cell.angle_beta   90.00
_cell.angle_gamma   90.00
#
_symmetry.space_group_name_H-M   'P 1'
#
loop_
_entity.id
_entity.type
_entity.pdbx_description
1 polymer ?
#
loop_
_entity_poly.entity_id
_entity_poly.type
_entity_poly.pdbx_seq_one_letter_code
_entity_poly.pdbx_strand_id
1 'polypeptide(L)'
;MMFETHVGALRDASSKCYLRPETAQGIFANFKNIVDTGRVKVPFGIAQIGKAFRNEITPRNFIFRSREFEQMEIEYFIPPGEEEWPRFHQEWINIRKNWFQSIGLTADHLGEEVHPKEKLAHYAQACTDITFKFPFGEHELEGIAARGNFDLSQHLSLIHISEPTRRRG
;
A
#
# COMPACT_ATOMS: atom_id res chain seq x y z
N MET A 1 11.63 -2.43 9.17
CA MET A 1 12.30 -1.35 9.94
C MET A 1 12.53 -0.17 9.01
N MET A 2 12.10 1.04 9.41
CA MET A 2 12.23 2.25 8.57
C MET A 2 13.69 2.65 8.38
N PHE A 3 13.98 3.24 7.23
CA PHE A 3 15.32 3.76 6.92
C PHE A 3 15.46 5.16 7.53
N GLU A 4 16.35 5.29 8.52
CA GLU A 4 16.62 6.55 9.21
C GLU A 4 17.63 7.40 8.45
N THR A 5 17.40 8.71 8.38
CA THR A 5 18.30 9.68 7.78
C THR A 5 18.23 11.02 8.54
N HIS A 6 19.00 12.00 8.08
CA HIS A 6 19.03 13.36 8.64
C HIS A 6 18.85 14.37 7.52
N VAL A 7 18.13 15.43 7.79
CA VAL A 7 17.91 16.55 6.87
C VAL A 7 18.77 17.74 7.29
N GLY A 8 19.46 18.34 6.33
CA GLY A 8 20.36 19.47 6.58
C GLY A 8 21.81 19.10 6.84
N ALA A 9 22.60 20.08 7.23
CA ALA A 9 24.06 19.95 7.37
C ALA A 9 24.49 19.31 8.71
N LEU A 10 23.66 19.40 9.73
CA LEU A 10 23.95 18.87 11.07
C LEU A 10 23.22 17.56 11.32
N ARG A 11 23.90 16.64 12.00
CA ARG A 11 23.34 15.35 12.41
C ARG A 11 23.02 15.41 13.90
N ASP A 12 21.84 15.92 14.23
CA ASP A 12 21.33 16.00 15.59
C ASP A 12 19.94 15.36 15.70
N ALA A 13 19.38 15.31 16.90
CA ALA A 13 18.07 14.72 17.12
C ALA A 13 16.92 15.47 16.41
N SER A 14 17.08 16.77 16.16
CA SER A 14 16.06 17.59 15.50
C SER A 14 16.05 17.44 13.99
N SER A 15 17.17 17.03 13.41
CA SER A 15 17.32 16.80 11.97
C SER A 15 16.99 15.36 11.54
N LYS A 16 16.72 14.48 12.52
CA LYS A 16 16.39 13.07 12.27
C LYS A 16 15.05 12.93 11.56
N CYS A 17 15.04 12.14 10.49
CA CYS A 17 13.81 11.80 9.76
C CYS A 17 13.88 10.35 9.24
N TYR A 18 12.77 9.89 8.70
CA TYR A 18 12.66 8.53 8.16
C TYR A 18 12.20 8.58 6.71
N LEU A 19 12.82 7.76 5.87
CA LEU A 19 12.37 7.56 4.51
C LEU A 19 11.15 6.65 4.50
N ARG A 20 10.21 6.91 3.59
CA ARG A 20 8.96 6.14 3.51
C ARG A 20 9.23 4.68 3.13
N PRO A 21 8.65 3.69 3.84
CA PRO A 21 8.80 2.27 3.53
C PRO A 21 7.83 1.78 2.45
N GLU A 22 6.83 2.60 2.08
CA GLU A 22 5.77 2.36 1.11
C GLU A 22 5.19 3.67 0.58
N THR A 23 4.42 3.59 -0.49
CA THR A 23 3.77 4.77 -1.11
C THR A 23 2.34 4.97 -0.64
N ALA A 24 1.71 3.99 0.02
CA ALA A 24 0.32 3.98 0.46
C ALA A 24 -0.06 5.19 1.31
N GLN A 25 0.79 5.59 2.25
CA GLN A 25 0.49 6.70 3.18
C GLN A 25 0.27 8.03 2.44
N GLY A 26 0.98 8.27 1.35
CA GLY A 26 0.76 9.43 0.49
C GLY A 26 -0.62 9.43 -0.17
N ILE A 27 -1.14 8.26 -0.52
CA ILE A 27 -2.47 8.08 -1.09
C ILE A 27 -3.54 8.42 -0.04
N PHE A 28 -3.45 7.86 1.17
CA PHE A 28 -4.41 8.12 2.25
C PHE A 28 -4.40 9.57 2.69
N ALA A 29 -3.23 10.20 2.81
CA ALA A 29 -3.11 11.62 3.16
C ALA A 29 -3.78 12.55 2.14
N ASN A 30 -3.78 12.17 0.85
CA ASN A 30 -4.39 12.94 -0.23
C ASN A 30 -5.83 12.53 -0.56
N PHE A 31 -6.38 11.52 0.08
CA PHE A 31 -7.72 11.00 -0.22
C PHE A 31 -8.78 12.11 -0.25
N LYS A 32 -8.86 12.91 0.82
CA LYS A 32 -9.85 14.00 0.92
C LYS A 32 -9.68 15.01 -0.19
N ASN A 33 -8.45 15.44 -0.48
CA ASN A 33 -8.17 16.38 -1.57
C ASN A 33 -8.65 15.87 -2.93
N ILE A 34 -8.43 14.59 -3.21
CA ILE A 34 -8.84 13.95 -4.47
C ILE A 34 -10.36 13.87 -4.56
N VAL A 35 -11.04 13.49 -3.49
CA VAL A 35 -12.51 13.44 -3.44
C VAL A 35 -13.10 14.82 -3.68
N ASP A 36 -12.60 15.85 -2.98
CA ASP A 36 -13.15 17.21 -3.04
C ASP A 36 -12.89 17.87 -4.40
N THR A 37 -11.68 17.70 -4.96
CA THR A 37 -11.29 18.35 -6.23
C THR A 37 -11.77 17.58 -7.44
N GLY A 38 -11.66 16.25 -7.41
CA GLY A 38 -12.06 15.36 -8.50
C GLY A 38 -13.55 15.04 -8.53
N ARG A 39 -14.28 15.32 -7.43
CA ARG A 39 -15.71 15.00 -7.25
C ARG A 39 -16.00 13.52 -7.55
N VAL A 40 -15.04 12.64 -7.26
CA VAL A 40 -15.16 11.20 -7.48
C VAL A 40 -16.06 10.58 -6.41
N LYS A 41 -16.70 9.47 -6.77
CA LYS A 41 -17.54 8.67 -5.87
C LYS A 41 -16.99 7.25 -5.79
N VAL A 42 -17.10 6.64 -4.62
CA VAL A 42 -16.75 5.21 -4.47
C VAL A 42 -17.70 4.34 -5.33
N PRO A 43 -17.17 3.26 -5.96
CA PRO A 43 -15.80 2.82 -5.90
C PRO A 43 -14.88 3.59 -6.85
N PHE A 44 -13.66 3.90 -6.40
CA PHE A 44 -12.61 4.48 -7.26
C PHE A 44 -11.23 4.12 -6.71
N GLY A 45 -10.20 4.20 -7.55
CA GLY A 45 -8.82 3.90 -7.18
C GLY A 45 -7.89 5.10 -7.30
N ILE A 46 -6.86 5.14 -6.47
CA ILE A 46 -5.74 6.04 -6.58
C ILE A 46 -4.49 5.19 -6.73
N ALA A 47 -3.72 5.43 -7.78
CA ALA A 47 -2.47 4.74 -8.03
C ALA A 47 -1.29 5.70 -7.84
N GLN A 48 -0.19 5.20 -7.31
CA GLN A 48 1.06 5.92 -7.17
C GLN A 48 2.24 5.04 -7.55
N ILE A 49 3.18 5.61 -8.29
CA ILE A 49 4.48 5.01 -8.56
C ILE A 49 5.53 5.90 -7.89
N GLY A 50 6.45 5.30 -7.18
CA GLY A 50 7.50 6.07 -6.52
C GLY A 50 8.49 5.20 -5.77
N LYS A 51 9.55 5.84 -5.27
CA LYS A 51 10.57 5.17 -4.47
C LYS A 51 10.07 4.88 -3.06
N ALA A 52 10.42 3.70 -2.58
CA ALA A 52 10.27 3.28 -1.19
C ALA A 52 11.61 2.77 -0.65
N PHE A 53 11.76 2.79 0.68
CA PHE A 53 13.02 2.52 1.34
C PHE A 53 12.79 1.61 2.55
N ARG A 54 13.48 0.49 2.58
CA ARG A 54 13.43 -0.42 3.73
C ARG A 54 14.83 -0.71 4.22
N ASN A 55 15.09 -0.64 5.49
CA ASN A 55 16.41 -0.93 6.06
C ASN A 55 16.64 -2.44 6.16
N GLU A 56 16.82 -3.07 4.99
CA GLU A 56 17.10 -4.49 4.88
C GLU A 56 18.47 -4.84 5.46
N ILE A 57 18.51 -5.81 6.37
CA ILE A 57 19.75 -6.27 6.98
C ILE A 57 20.61 -6.99 5.94
N THR A 58 19.98 -7.85 5.14
CA THR A 58 20.68 -8.65 4.12
C THR A 58 20.00 -8.51 2.76
N PRO A 59 20.36 -7.49 1.96
CA PRO A 59 19.95 -7.41 0.57
C PRO A 59 20.44 -8.64 -0.20
N ARG A 60 19.59 -9.16 -1.12
CA ARG A 60 19.89 -10.37 -1.88
C ARG A 60 19.03 -10.50 -3.13
N ASN A 61 19.36 -11.47 -3.98
CA ASN A 61 18.62 -11.77 -5.20
C ASN A 61 18.50 -10.56 -6.12
N PHE A 62 19.63 -9.86 -6.33
CA PHE A 62 19.73 -8.65 -7.14
C PHE A 62 18.74 -7.58 -6.68
N ILE A 63 17.78 -7.17 -7.51
CA ILE A 63 16.78 -6.14 -7.17
C ILE A 63 15.62 -6.66 -6.34
N PHE A 64 15.47 -7.98 -6.18
CA PHE A 64 14.32 -8.57 -5.47
C PHE A 64 14.25 -8.15 -3.99
N ARG A 65 15.42 -8.02 -3.34
CA ARG A 65 15.51 -7.52 -1.96
C ARG A 65 16.60 -6.48 -1.85
N SER A 66 16.21 -5.22 -1.97
CA SER A 66 17.08 -4.04 -1.93
C SER A 66 16.58 -3.03 -0.89
N ARG A 67 17.44 -2.08 -0.51
CA ARG A 67 17.09 -1.03 0.46
C ARG A 67 16.35 0.13 -0.16
N GLU A 68 16.57 0.38 -1.44
CA GLU A 68 15.88 1.37 -2.26
C GLU A 68 15.28 0.66 -3.46
N PHE A 69 13.99 0.85 -3.69
CA PHE A 69 13.27 0.24 -4.81
C PHE A 69 12.15 1.15 -5.28
N GLU A 70 11.68 0.91 -6.48
CA GLU A 70 10.44 1.51 -6.98
C GLU A 70 9.27 0.61 -6.63
N GLN A 71 8.20 1.23 -6.15
CA GLN A 71 6.95 0.57 -5.81
C GLN A 71 5.81 1.20 -6.61
N MET A 72 4.92 0.35 -7.07
CA MET A 72 3.65 0.73 -7.67
C MET A 72 2.54 0.23 -6.76
N GLU A 73 1.71 1.15 -6.29
CA GLU A 73 0.60 0.86 -5.38
C GLU A 73 -0.70 1.41 -5.93
N ILE A 74 -1.79 0.68 -5.69
CA ILE A 74 -3.16 1.08 -6.01
C ILE A 74 -3.99 0.88 -4.75
N GLU A 75 -4.56 1.96 -4.23
CA GLU A 75 -5.57 1.90 -3.18
C GLU A 75 -6.94 2.08 -3.82
N TYR A 76 -7.74 1.01 -3.80
CA TYR A 76 -9.08 0.99 -4.38
C TYR A 76 -10.12 1.14 -3.27
N PHE A 77 -10.76 2.30 -3.23
CA PHE A 77 -11.75 2.67 -2.22
C PHE A 77 -13.12 2.15 -2.63
N ILE A 78 -13.73 1.36 -1.76
CA ILE A 78 -15.01 0.70 -1.96
C ILE A 78 -16.06 1.24 -0.98
N PRO A 79 -17.37 1.02 -1.22
CA PRO A 79 -18.39 1.37 -0.24
C PRO A 79 -18.12 0.68 1.10
N PRO A 80 -18.42 1.36 2.24
CA PRO A 80 -18.26 0.74 3.55
C PRO A 80 -19.24 -0.41 3.75
N GLY A 81 -18.77 -1.49 4.35
CA GLY A 81 -19.59 -2.67 4.66
C GLY A 81 -18.76 -3.94 4.66
N GLU A 82 -19.02 -4.82 5.63
CA GLU A 82 -18.29 -6.08 5.75
C GLU A 82 -18.64 -7.08 4.64
N GLU A 83 -19.80 -6.92 4.00
CA GLU A 83 -20.25 -7.80 2.92
C GLU A 83 -19.63 -7.45 1.55
N GLU A 84 -19.14 -6.21 1.39
CA GLU A 84 -18.64 -5.74 0.10
C GLU A 84 -17.18 -6.14 -0.17
N TRP A 85 -16.32 -6.04 0.84
CA TRP A 85 -14.89 -6.26 0.65
C TRP A 85 -14.51 -7.65 0.12
N PRO A 86 -15.16 -8.78 0.48
CA PRO A 86 -14.76 -10.08 -0.04
C PRO A 86 -14.92 -10.20 -1.54
N ARG A 87 -16.00 -9.60 -2.07
CA ARG A 87 -16.25 -9.55 -3.52
C ARG A 87 -15.18 -8.76 -4.25
N PHE A 88 -14.88 -7.56 -3.78
CA PHE A 88 -13.84 -6.71 -4.40
C PHE A 88 -12.44 -7.31 -4.27
N HIS A 89 -12.13 -7.94 -3.13
CA HIS A 89 -10.85 -8.60 -2.94
C HIS A 89 -10.64 -9.74 -3.96
N GLN A 90 -11.63 -10.61 -4.12
CA GLN A 90 -11.57 -11.69 -5.12
C GLN A 90 -11.53 -11.15 -6.56
N GLU A 91 -12.29 -10.10 -6.83
CA GLU A 91 -12.28 -9.44 -8.15
C GLU A 91 -10.88 -8.90 -8.49
N TRP A 92 -10.21 -8.23 -7.55
CA TRP A 92 -8.86 -7.73 -7.73
C TRP A 92 -7.83 -8.85 -7.93
N ILE A 93 -7.91 -9.95 -7.18
CA ILE A 93 -7.04 -11.12 -7.40
C ILE A 93 -7.16 -11.60 -8.86
N ASN A 94 -8.38 -11.74 -9.35
CA ASN A 94 -8.62 -12.21 -10.72
C ASN A 94 -8.12 -11.20 -11.78
N ILE A 95 -8.39 -9.91 -11.57
CA ILE A 95 -7.92 -8.83 -12.46
C ILE A 95 -6.39 -8.84 -12.54
N ARG A 96 -5.70 -8.93 -11.41
CA ARG A 96 -4.24 -8.90 -11.37
C ARG A 96 -3.62 -10.14 -11.99
N LYS A 97 -4.14 -11.33 -11.72
CA LYS A 97 -3.68 -12.57 -12.37
C LYS A 97 -3.85 -12.50 -13.90
N ASN A 98 -5.00 -12.05 -14.37
CA ASN A 98 -5.25 -11.87 -15.80
C ASN A 98 -4.28 -10.85 -16.42
N TRP A 99 -4.00 -9.76 -15.70
CA TRP A 99 -3.04 -8.77 -16.15
C TRP A 99 -1.63 -9.35 -16.28
N PHE A 100 -1.15 -10.09 -15.27
CA PHE A 100 0.15 -10.76 -15.34
C PHE A 100 0.23 -11.73 -16.53
N GLN A 101 -0.83 -12.48 -16.78
CA GLN A 101 -0.88 -13.37 -17.95
C GLN A 101 -0.85 -12.57 -19.26
N SER A 102 -1.51 -11.44 -19.34
CA SER A 102 -1.54 -10.59 -20.54
C SER A 102 -0.17 -10.01 -20.90
N ILE A 103 0.72 -9.84 -19.93
CA ILE A 103 2.10 -9.37 -20.15
C ILE A 103 3.11 -10.51 -20.30
N GLY A 104 2.63 -11.77 -20.35
CA GLY A 104 3.44 -12.93 -20.72
C GLY A 104 3.86 -13.84 -19.56
N LEU A 105 3.40 -13.63 -18.31
CA LEU A 105 3.60 -14.58 -17.23
C LEU A 105 2.61 -15.73 -17.38
N THR A 106 3.11 -16.96 -17.53
CA THR A 106 2.23 -18.12 -17.74
C THR A 106 1.56 -18.56 -16.44
N ALA A 107 0.36 -19.09 -16.54
CA ALA A 107 -0.45 -19.49 -15.38
C ALA A 107 0.21 -20.54 -14.48
N ASP A 108 1.05 -21.41 -15.03
CA ASP A 108 1.79 -22.45 -14.30
C ASP A 108 2.96 -21.89 -13.45
N HIS A 109 3.35 -20.63 -13.68
CA HIS A 109 4.32 -19.91 -12.86
C HIS A 109 3.69 -19.00 -11.82
N LEU A 110 2.37 -18.78 -11.90
CA LEU A 110 1.63 -17.96 -10.94
C LEU A 110 0.94 -18.84 -9.89
N GLY A 111 1.06 -18.46 -8.63
CA GLY A 111 0.35 -19.07 -7.52
C GLY A 111 -0.42 -18.05 -6.70
N GLU A 112 -1.05 -18.51 -5.63
CA GLU A 112 -1.71 -17.67 -4.61
C GLU A 112 -1.32 -18.17 -3.23
N GLU A 113 -0.94 -17.25 -2.35
CA GLU A 113 -0.73 -17.51 -0.93
C GLU A 113 -1.71 -16.67 -0.10
N VAL A 114 -2.69 -17.33 0.51
CA VAL A 114 -3.65 -16.68 1.41
C VAL A 114 -3.05 -16.61 2.80
N HIS A 115 -2.97 -15.41 3.35
CA HIS A 115 -2.42 -15.21 4.68
C HIS A 115 -3.40 -15.66 5.77
N PRO A 116 -2.97 -16.49 6.73
CA PRO A 116 -3.80 -16.82 7.89
C PRO A 116 -4.00 -15.60 8.78
N LYS A 117 -5.12 -15.57 9.52
CA LYS A 117 -5.52 -14.42 10.34
C LYS A 117 -4.44 -13.92 11.30
N GLU A 118 -3.63 -14.83 11.83
CA GLU A 118 -2.55 -14.54 12.79
C GLU A 118 -1.37 -13.77 12.18
N LYS A 119 -1.24 -13.82 10.85
CA LYS A 119 -0.20 -13.10 10.09
C LYS A 119 -0.68 -11.79 9.50
N LEU A 120 -1.96 -11.49 9.57
CA LEU A 120 -2.50 -10.25 9.02
C LEU A 120 -1.99 -9.03 9.80
N ALA A 121 -1.70 -7.96 9.07
CA ALA A 121 -1.46 -6.66 9.67
C ALA A 121 -2.73 -6.16 10.37
N HIS A 122 -2.58 -5.34 11.41
CA HIS A 122 -3.69 -4.85 12.23
C HIS A 122 -4.78 -4.08 11.46
N TYR A 123 -4.44 -3.56 10.29
CA TYR A 123 -5.37 -2.85 9.39
C TYR A 123 -6.04 -3.75 8.35
N ALA A 124 -5.60 -5.01 8.21
CA ALA A 124 -6.06 -5.89 7.15
C ALA A 124 -7.11 -6.89 7.65
N GLN A 125 -8.17 -7.05 6.88
CA GLN A 125 -9.21 -8.06 7.07
C GLN A 125 -8.88 -9.36 6.34
N ALA A 126 -8.17 -9.26 5.21
CA ALA A 126 -7.62 -10.36 4.44
C ALA A 126 -6.38 -9.89 3.68
N CYS A 127 -5.49 -10.82 3.36
CA CYS A 127 -4.37 -10.59 2.46
C CYS A 127 -4.13 -11.86 1.64
N THR A 128 -3.94 -11.67 0.34
CA THR A 128 -3.58 -12.74 -0.59
C THR A 128 -2.44 -12.25 -1.45
N ASP A 129 -1.34 -12.98 -1.45
CA ASP A 129 -0.22 -12.69 -2.33
C ASP A 129 -0.37 -13.49 -3.63
N ILE A 130 -0.19 -12.82 -4.76
CA ILE A 130 0.09 -13.49 -6.03
C ILE A 130 1.56 -13.83 -6.01
N THR A 131 1.87 -15.13 -6.08
CA THR A 131 3.24 -15.63 -6.08
C THR A 131 3.73 -15.92 -7.50
N PHE A 132 5.03 -15.91 -7.67
CA PHE A 132 5.69 -16.30 -8.92
C PHE A 132 6.87 -17.22 -8.65
N LYS A 133 7.05 -18.20 -9.53
CA LYS A 133 8.18 -19.14 -9.49
C LYS A 133 9.41 -18.52 -10.11
N PHE A 134 10.18 -17.80 -9.28
CA PHE A 134 11.48 -17.24 -9.65
C PHE A 134 12.55 -18.36 -9.74
N PRO A 135 13.70 -18.14 -10.39
CA PRO A 135 14.81 -19.09 -10.42
C PRO A 135 15.35 -19.46 -9.03
N PHE A 136 15.12 -18.64 -8.01
CA PHE A 136 15.56 -18.84 -6.63
C PHE A 136 14.42 -19.30 -5.69
N GLY A 137 13.26 -19.67 -6.20
CA GLY A 137 12.11 -20.18 -5.45
C GLY A 137 10.82 -19.43 -5.74
N GLU A 138 9.72 -19.92 -5.17
CA GLU A 138 8.44 -19.26 -5.25
C GLU A 138 8.36 -18.17 -4.19
N HIS A 139 8.04 -16.95 -4.63
CA HIS A 139 7.96 -15.75 -3.78
C HIS A 139 6.86 -14.82 -4.23
N GLU A 140 6.49 -13.91 -3.32
CA GLU A 140 5.53 -12.85 -3.57
C GLU A 140 5.93 -12.00 -4.79
N LEU A 141 4.98 -11.80 -5.69
CA LEU A 141 5.06 -10.89 -6.82
C LEU A 141 4.24 -9.62 -6.55
N GLU A 142 3.06 -9.79 -5.97
CA GLU A 142 2.15 -8.71 -5.61
C GLU A 142 1.26 -9.14 -4.44
N GLY A 143 1.14 -8.28 -3.42
CA GLY A 143 0.21 -8.47 -2.31
C GLY A 143 -1.11 -7.71 -2.54
N ILE A 144 -2.24 -8.36 -2.28
CA ILE A 144 -3.58 -7.78 -2.36
C ILE A 144 -4.21 -7.89 -0.99
N ALA A 145 -4.36 -6.75 -0.31
CA ALA A 145 -4.93 -6.68 1.04
C ALA A 145 -6.30 -6.01 1.05
N ALA A 146 -7.28 -6.64 1.69
CA ALA A 146 -8.52 -5.97 2.06
C ALA A 146 -8.27 -5.18 3.35
N ARG A 147 -8.09 -3.86 3.22
CA ARG A 147 -7.86 -2.95 4.34
C ARG A 147 -9.20 -2.46 4.89
N GLY A 148 -9.30 -2.30 6.22
CA GLY A 148 -10.42 -1.62 6.86
C GLY A 148 -10.34 -0.10 6.70
N ASN A 149 -11.02 0.62 7.57
CA ASN A 149 -11.03 2.08 7.57
C ASN A 149 -9.90 2.70 8.44
N PHE A 150 -8.99 1.90 8.96
CA PHE A 150 -7.96 2.35 9.90
C PHE A 150 -7.14 3.51 9.35
N ASP A 151 -6.56 3.37 8.16
CA ASP A 151 -5.70 4.39 7.56
C ASP A 151 -6.46 5.72 7.35
N LEU A 152 -7.63 5.67 6.74
CA LEU A 152 -8.45 6.86 6.51
C LEU A 152 -8.88 7.52 7.82
N SER A 153 -9.25 6.76 8.84
CA SER A 153 -9.65 7.31 10.13
C SER A 153 -8.50 8.01 10.85
N GLN A 154 -7.26 7.53 10.72
CA GLN A 154 -6.09 8.20 11.26
C GLN A 154 -5.83 9.55 10.58
N HIS A 155 -5.92 9.61 9.26
CA HIS A 155 -5.70 10.85 8.51
C HIS A 155 -6.84 11.85 8.66
N LEU A 156 -8.09 11.40 8.69
CA LEU A 156 -9.26 12.28 8.88
C LEU A 156 -9.27 12.92 10.27
N SER A 157 -8.85 12.20 11.32
CA SER A 157 -8.75 12.75 12.67
C SER A 157 -7.73 13.90 12.76
N LEU A 158 -6.62 13.82 12.04
CA LEU A 158 -5.60 14.86 11.98
C LEU A 158 -6.08 16.10 11.23
N ILE A 159 -6.91 15.96 10.20
CA ILE A 159 -7.50 17.07 9.45
C ILE A 159 -8.48 17.86 10.32
N HIS A 160 -9.26 17.21 11.18
CA HIS A 160 -10.16 17.89 12.12
C HIS A 160 -9.44 18.67 13.22
N ILE A 161 -8.21 18.31 13.58
CA ILE A 161 -7.39 19.03 14.55
C ILE A 161 -6.76 20.29 13.93
N SER A 162 -6.53 20.31 12.63
CA SER A 162 -5.86 21.41 11.92
C SER A 162 -6.81 22.45 11.30
N GLU A 163 -8.12 22.21 11.22
CA GLU A 163 -9.08 23.24 10.81
C GLU A 163 -9.39 24.18 11.99
N PRO A 164 -8.97 25.45 11.94
CA PRO A 164 -9.46 26.43 12.90
C PRO A 164 -10.97 26.54 12.72
N THR A 165 -11.72 26.31 13.79
CA THR A 165 -13.16 26.57 13.84
C THR A 165 -13.41 27.99 13.34
N ARG A 166 -13.84 28.12 12.09
CA ARG A 166 -14.44 29.40 11.62
C ARG A 166 -15.71 29.62 12.42
N ARG A 167 -15.60 30.43 13.48
CA ARG A 167 -16.78 31.01 14.11
C ARG A 167 -17.50 31.79 13.02
N ARG A 168 -18.68 31.34 12.65
CA ARG A 168 -19.65 32.18 11.93
C ARG A 168 -20.11 33.22 12.95
N GLY A 169 -19.70 34.49 12.74
CA GLY A 169 -20.36 35.65 13.32
C GLY A 169 -21.60 35.93 12.52
#